data_6c8df119440102d18b911f4b42af9081
#
_entry.id   6c8df119440102d18b911f4b42af9081
#
_cell.length_a   1.000
_cell.length_b   1.000
_cell.length_c   1.000
_cell.angle_alpha   90.00
_cell.angle_beta   90.00
_cell.angle_gamma   90.00
#
_symmetry.space_group_name_H-M   'P 1'
#
loop_
_entity.id
_entity.type
_entity.pdbx_description
1 polymer ?
#
loop_
_entity_poly.entity_id
_entity_poly.type
_entity_poly.pdbx_seq_one_letter_code
_entity_poly.pdbx_strand_id
1 'polypeptide(L)'
;TRDGIVKGIDLYTLSNTGAYGEHGPTTVGLSGHKSIPLYGKAEAFRFVSDVVYTNHMSAGAYRGYGATQGLFAVESAVNELAHKLNMDPIALRLKNTVQEGDVMPAYYGAVNTSCALDRCVLKVREMIDWEHKYPARDMGNGKIRAVGMGMAMQGSGISGMDVGSATLKLNDDGFYTLMIGAADMGTGCDTTLAQIAAEVLDCPLDNITVFGADTDSSPYDSGSYASSTTYVTGKATEKCALKLREQICKLGAELLECPADAVEFDGKVVFESADPTRQKTLSDIAFASQFGHKIPLEFTETHTSPLSPPPYMVGAAEVE
;
A
#
# COMPACT_ATOMS: atom_id res chain seq x y z
N THR A 1 -6.60 -10.66 -30.66
CA THR A 1 -7.37 -11.66 -31.44
C THR A 1 -8.84 -11.28 -31.46
N ARG A 2 -9.61 -11.95 -32.33
CA ARG A 2 -11.07 -11.70 -32.42
C ARG A 2 -11.85 -12.20 -31.21
N ASP A 3 -11.30 -13.14 -30.48
CA ASP A 3 -11.86 -13.69 -29.23
C ASP A 3 -11.46 -12.89 -27.99
N GLY A 4 -10.78 -11.76 -28.17
CA GLY A 4 -10.43 -10.81 -27.11
C GLY A 4 -9.17 -11.17 -26.33
N ILE A 5 -8.25 -11.98 -26.87
CA ILE A 5 -6.95 -12.19 -26.25
C ILE A 5 -5.96 -11.13 -26.74
N VAL A 6 -5.37 -10.38 -25.83
CA VAL A 6 -4.33 -9.39 -26.10
C VAL A 6 -3.01 -10.11 -26.35
N LYS A 7 -2.47 -10.02 -27.54
CA LYS A 7 -1.21 -10.67 -27.95
C LYS A 7 -0.02 -9.74 -27.88
N GLY A 8 -0.23 -8.45 -28.04
CA GLY A 8 0.84 -7.47 -28.00
C GLY A 8 0.37 -6.13 -27.49
N ILE A 9 1.29 -5.42 -26.84
CA ILE A 9 1.10 -4.06 -26.33
C ILE A 9 2.26 -3.22 -26.83
N ASP A 10 1.95 -2.12 -27.50
CA ASP A 10 2.91 -1.11 -27.93
C ASP A 10 2.48 0.24 -27.37
N LEU A 11 3.25 0.76 -26.42
CA LEU A 11 2.98 2.03 -25.77
C LEU A 11 4.11 3.03 -26.05
N TYR A 12 3.74 4.17 -26.61
CA TYR A 12 4.61 5.31 -26.76
C TYR A 12 4.12 6.47 -25.90
N THR A 13 5.05 7.09 -25.15
CA THR A 13 4.75 8.25 -24.32
C THR A 13 5.68 9.40 -24.65
N LEU A 14 5.12 10.55 -25.02
CA LEU A 14 5.85 11.81 -25.17
C LEU A 14 5.56 12.68 -23.93
N SER A 15 6.61 13.09 -23.23
CA SER A 15 6.50 13.88 -22.00
C SER A 15 7.21 15.22 -22.15
N ASN A 16 6.53 16.29 -21.75
CA ASN A 16 7.10 17.63 -21.62
C ASN A 16 7.56 17.85 -20.18
N THR A 17 8.88 17.94 -19.96
CA THR A 17 9.45 18.16 -18.63
C THR A 17 9.61 19.64 -18.28
N GLY A 18 9.26 20.56 -19.16
CA GLY A 18 9.46 21.99 -18.95
C GLY A 18 10.92 22.42 -19.11
N ALA A 19 11.30 23.50 -18.44
CA ALA A 19 12.62 24.11 -18.58
C ALA A 19 13.74 23.34 -17.87
N TYR A 20 13.42 22.55 -16.86
CA TYR A 20 14.36 21.77 -16.06
C TYR A 20 13.95 20.30 -16.04
N GLY A 21 14.91 19.39 -16.07
CA GLY A 21 14.65 17.96 -16.20
C GLY A 21 13.88 17.35 -15.04
N GLU A 22 14.12 17.83 -13.83
CA GLU A 22 13.48 17.33 -12.60
C GLU A 22 13.35 15.80 -12.60
N HIS A 23 12.17 15.30 -12.34
CA HIS A 23 11.84 13.87 -12.39
C HIS A 23 11.27 13.38 -13.73
N GLY A 24 11.36 14.17 -14.80
CA GLY A 24 10.75 13.88 -16.11
C GLY A 24 11.02 12.47 -16.64
N PRO A 25 12.29 12.04 -16.79
CA PRO A 25 12.62 10.72 -17.32
C PRO A 25 12.05 9.57 -16.48
N THR A 26 12.16 9.66 -15.16
CA THR A 26 11.65 8.62 -14.26
C THR A 26 10.13 8.57 -14.28
N THR A 27 9.48 9.75 -14.23
CA THR A 27 8.01 9.85 -14.27
C THR A 27 7.45 9.20 -15.54
N VAL A 28 8.01 9.55 -16.72
CA VAL A 28 7.52 8.99 -17.97
C VAL A 28 7.80 7.48 -18.08
N GLY A 29 8.93 7.00 -17.55
CA GLY A 29 9.26 5.58 -17.52
C GLY A 29 8.22 4.76 -16.75
N LEU A 30 7.69 5.31 -15.67
CA LEU A 30 6.66 4.64 -14.89
C LEU A 30 5.29 4.57 -15.59
N SER A 31 5.06 5.38 -16.63
CA SER A 31 3.81 5.28 -17.41
C SER A 31 3.68 3.91 -18.08
N GLY A 32 4.76 3.35 -18.61
CA GLY A 32 4.79 1.98 -19.14
C GLY A 32 4.90 0.92 -18.06
N HIS A 33 5.85 1.12 -17.13
CA HIS A 33 6.19 0.13 -16.10
C HIS A 33 5.04 -0.19 -15.13
N LYS A 34 4.04 0.70 -14.98
CA LYS A 34 2.90 0.51 -14.09
C LYS A 34 1.57 0.22 -14.81
N SER A 35 1.52 0.36 -16.13
CA SER A 35 0.29 0.11 -16.92
C SER A 35 0.32 -1.21 -17.69
N ILE A 36 1.42 -1.49 -18.37
CA ILE A 36 1.59 -2.71 -19.17
C ILE A 36 1.45 -3.99 -18.34
N PRO A 37 2.00 -4.10 -17.12
CA PRO A 37 1.96 -5.35 -16.35
C PRO A 37 0.56 -5.80 -15.97
N LEU A 38 -0.45 -4.91 -15.92
CA LEU A 38 -1.84 -5.30 -15.70
C LEU A 38 -2.33 -6.34 -16.73
N TYR A 39 -1.79 -6.28 -17.94
CA TYR A 39 -2.08 -7.17 -19.06
C TYR A 39 -0.85 -8.03 -19.40
N GLY A 40 -0.12 -8.44 -18.37
CA GLY A 40 1.16 -9.13 -18.46
C GLY A 40 1.14 -10.51 -19.14
N LYS A 41 -0.06 -11.03 -19.50
CA LYS A 41 -0.23 -12.24 -20.30
C LYS A 41 0.02 -12.04 -21.79
N ALA A 42 0.22 -10.80 -22.27
CA ALA A 42 0.57 -10.53 -23.66
C ALA A 42 1.91 -11.21 -24.03
N GLU A 43 1.97 -11.76 -25.24
CA GLU A 43 3.16 -12.46 -25.74
C GLU A 43 4.31 -11.52 -26.09
N ALA A 44 3.98 -10.26 -26.43
CA ALA A 44 4.96 -9.24 -26.76
C ALA A 44 4.54 -7.86 -26.23
N PHE A 45 5.50 -7.10 -25.77
CA PHE A 45 5.26 -5.70 -25.42
C PHE A 45 6.47 -4.83 -25.78
N ARG A 46 6.18 -3.59 -26.14
CA ARG A 46 7.16 -2.54 -26.36
C ARG A 46 6.73 -1.29 -25.63
N PHE A 47 7.67 -0.64 -24.94
CA PHE A 47 7.49 0.68 -24.37
C PHE A 47 8.60 1.59 -24.82
N VAL A 48 8.23 2.72 -25.38
CA VAL A 48 9.17 3.79 -25.81
C VAL A 48 8.69 5.11 -25.25
N SER A 49 9.59 5.91 -24.72
CA SER A 49 9.27 7.23 -24.20
C SER A 49 10.31 8.27 -24.62
N ASP A 50 9.81 9.45 -24.96
CA ASP A 50 10.63 10.64 -25.18
C ASP A 50 10.27 11.70 -24.13
N VAL A 51 11.31 12.35 -23.58
CA VAL A 51 11.18 13.46 -22.65
C VAL A 51 11.83 14.69 -23.27
N VAL A 52 11.03 15.72 -23.45
CA VAL A 52 11.49 16.94 -24.14
C VAL A 52 11.49 18.15 -23.21
N TYR A 53 12.52 18.99 -23.36
CA TYR A 53 12.57 20.29 -22.71
C TYR A 53 11.72 21.30 -23.47
N THR A 54 11.11 22.21 -22.75
CA THR A 54 10.37 23.34 -23.27
C THR A 54 10.56 24.58 -22.40
N ASN A 55 10.09 25.74 -22.85
CA ASN A 55 10.08 26.96 -22.03
C ASN A 55 8.90 27.06 -21.07
N HIS A 56 8.21 25.93 -20.82
CA HIS A 56 7.14 25.88 -19.82
C HIS A 56 7.71 25.70 -18.41
N MET A 57 6.85 25.87 -17.41
CA MET A 57 7.16 25.57 -16.03
C MET A 57 7.63 24.12 -15.90
N SER A 58 8.59 23.87 -15.02
CA SER A 58 9.13 22.55 -14.77
C SER A 58 8.04 21.58 -14.31
N ALA A 59 8.00 20.42 -14.95
CA ALA A 59 7.21 19.30 -14.47
C ALA A 59 7.97 18.52 -13.39
N GLY A 60 7.26 17.92 -12.46
CA GLY A 60 7.88 17.20 -11.35
C GLY A 60 7.09 15.98 -10.88
N ALA A 61 7.47 15.47 -9.73
CA ALA A 61 6.80 14.35 -9.09
C ALA A 61 5.42 14.78 -8.56
N TYR A 62 4.40 14.04 -8.92
CA TYR A 62 3.05 14.18 -8.38
C TYR A 62 2.52 12.79 -8.01
N ARG A 63 1.65 12.69 -7.01
CA ARG A 63 1.07 11.43 -6.54
C ARG A 63 0.53 10.59 -7.70
N GLY A 64 0.99 9.33 -7.82
CA GLY A 64 0.76 8.46 -8.95
C GLY A 64 1.92 8.42 -9.96
N TYR A 65 2.77 9.45 -10.03
CA TYR A 65 4.12 9.52 -10.60
C TYR A 65 4.29 8.75 -11.92
N GLY A 66 3.55 9.18 -12.95
CA GLY A 66 3.56 8.59 -14.29
C GLY A 66 2.60 7.40 -14.48
N ALA A 67 2.33 6.62 -13.45
CA ALA A 67 1.39 5.50 -13.53
C ALA A 67 0.00 5.96 -13.99
N THR A 68 -0.52 7.04 -13.43
CA THR A 68 -1.85 7.58 -13.77
C THR A 68 -1.99 7.92 -15.25
N GLN A 69 -0.96 8.49 -15.86
CA GLN A 69 -0.94 8.84 -17.27
C GLN A 69 -0.93 7.59 -18.16
N GLY A 70 -0.06 6.62 -17.83
CA GLY A 70 0.02 5.36 -18.57
C GLY A 70 -1.25 4.51 -18.43
N LEU A 71 -1.80 4.44 -17.22
CA LEU A 71 -3.05 3.73 -16.95
C LEU A 71 -4.23 4.35 -17.70
N PHE A 72 -4.35 5.67 -17.74
CA PHE A 72 -5.38 6.34 -18.52
C PHE A 72 -5.31 5.94 -20.00
N ALA A 73 -4.11 5.95 -20.60
CA ALA A 73 -3.91 5.57 -21.98
C ALA A 73 -4.24 4.11 -22.26
N VAL A 74 -3.69 3.19 -21.44
CA VAL A 74 -3.88 1.74 -21.61
C VAL A 74 -5.33 1.34 -21.37
N GLU A 75 -5.96 1.83 -20.29
CA GLU A 75 -7.36 1.51 -19.96
C GLU A 75 -8.35 2.08 -20.98
N SER A 76 -8.07 3.27 -21.54
CA SER A 76 -8.85 3.84 -22.64
C SER A 76 -8.74 2.99 -23.91
N ALA A 77 -7.51 2.56 -24.27
CA ALA A 77 -7.29 1.68 -25.41
C ALA A 77 -7.98 0.32 -25.25
N VAL A 78 -8.01 -0.24 -24.03
CA VAL A 78 -8.72 -1.47 -23.73
C VAL A 78 -10.24 -1.29 -23.90
N ASN A 79 -10.81 -0.16 -23.47
CA ASN A 79 -12.22 0.13 -23.68
C ASN A 79 -12.56 0.26 -25.18
N GLU A 80 -11.72 0.97 -25.96
CA GLU A 80 -11.89 1.07 -27.41
C GLU A 80 -11.78 -0.28 -28.11
N LEU A 81 -10.84 -1.13 -27.67
CA LEU A 81 -10.68 -2.47 -28.21
C LEU A 81 -11.91 -3.33 -27.92
N ALA A 82 -12.44 -3.28 -26.70
CA ALA A 82 -13.67 -3.96 -26.33
C ALA A 82 -14.85 -3.54 -27.22
N HIS A 83 -14.99 -2.22 -27.42
CA HIS A 83 -16.02 -1.68 -28.31
C HIS A 83 -15.87 -2.18 -29.75
N LYS A 84 -14.65 -2.16 -30.31
CA LYS A 84 -14.37 -2.66 -31.66
C LYS A 84 -14.63 -4.16 -31.82
N LEU A 85 -14.47 -4.93 -30.75
CA LEU A 85 -14.75 -6.38 -30.71
C LEU A 85 -16.23 -6.68 -30.43
N ASN A 86 -17.03 -5.66 -30.13
CA ASN A 86 -18.40 -5.81 -29.62
C ASN A 86 -18.44 -6.73 -28.39
N MET A 87 -17.50 -6.53 -27.46
CA MET A 87 -17.30 -7.29 -26.24
C MET A 87 -17.47 -6.37 -25.02
N ASP A 88 -18.01 -6.92 -23.94
CA ASP A 88 -18.06 -6.22 -22.66
C ASP A 88 -16.63 -5.88 -22.19
N PRO A 89 -16.32 -4.60 -21.84
CA PRO A 89 -14.98 -4.20 -21.38
C PRO A 89 -14.50 -4.95 -20.15
N ILE A 90 -15.41 -5.37 -19.27
CA ILE A 90 -15.09 -6.20 -18.09
C ILE A 90 -14.72 -7.61 -18.54
N ALA A 91 -15.46 -8.20 -19.45
CA ALA A 91 -15.15 -9.52 -19.99
C ALA A 91 -13.77 -9.54 -20.68
N LEU A 92 -13.43 -8.49 -21.43
CA LEU A 92 -12.12 -8.34 -22.05
C LEU A 92 -10.98 -8.27 -20.99
N ARG A 93 -11.19 -7.50 -19.91
CA ARG A 93 -10.24 -7.41 -18.80
C ARG A 93 -10.00 -8.75 -18.13
N LEU A 94 -11.06 -9.43 -17.71
CA LEU A 94 -10.97 -10.73 -17.03
C LEU A 94 -10.24 -11.80 -17.84
N LYS A 95 -10.27 -11.72 -19.18
CA LYS A 95 -9.50 -12.62 -20.05
C LYS A 95 -7.99 -12.35 -20.02
N ASN A 96 -7.57 -11.11 -19.78
CA ASN A 96 -6.23 -10.66 -20.07
C ASN A 96 -5.45 -10.17 -18.83
N THR A 97 -6.11 -9.96 -17.70
CA THR A 97 -5.47 -9.48 -16.48
C THR A 97 -4.52 -10.50 -15.90
N VAL A 98 -3.45 -9.99 -15.32
CA VAL A 98 -2.51 -10.76 -14.50
C VAL A 98 -3.23 -11.38 -13.31
N GLN A 99 -2.82 -12.58 -12.92
CA GLN A 99 -3.35 -13.35 -11.80
C GLN A 99 -2.23 -13.76 -10.84
N GLU A 100 -2.62 -14.28 -9.69
CA GLU A 100 -1.67 -14.89 -8.76
C GLU A 100 -0.93 -16.05 -9.42
N GLY A 101 0.39 -16.10 -9.24
CA GLY A 101 1.27 -17.08 -9.87
C GLY A 101 1.80 -16.68 -11.25
N ASP A 102 1.22 -15.67 -11.91
CA ASP A 102 1.74 -15.22 -13.20
C ASP A 102 3.10 -14.52 -13.04
N VAL A 103 3.98 -14.75 -14.01
CA VAL A 103 5.20 -13.96 -14.15
C VAL A 103 4.86 -12.68 -14.89
N MET A 104 5.37 -11.56 -14.40
CA MET A 104 5.16 -10.23 -14.98
C MET A 104 6.44 -9.70 -15.64
N PRO A 105 6.71 -10.03 -16.92
CA PRO A 105 7.95 -9.63 -17.58
C PRO A 105 8.17 -8.11 -17.64
N ALA A 106 7.09 -7.34 -17.80
CA ALA A 106 7.13 -5.88 -17.80
C ALA A 106 7.24 -5.27 -16.38
N TYR A 107 7.28 -6.10 -15.33
CA TYR A 107 7.46 -5.67 -13.94
C TYR A 107 8.57 -6.47 -13.28
N TYR A 108 9.81 -6.15 -13.61
CA TYR A 108 11.03 -6.81 -13.12
C TYR A 108 11.11 -8.32 -13.35
N GLY A 109 10.23 -8.92 -14.14
CA GLY A 109 10.11 -10.38 -14.24
C GLY A 109 9.65 -11.05 -12.95
N ALA A 110 9.03 -10.29 -12.05
CA ALA A 110 8.59 -10.79 -10.76
C ALA A 110 7.40 -11.74 -10.89
N VAL A 111 7.34 -12.73 -10.01
CA VAL A 111 6.14 -13.56 -9.83
C VAL A 111 5.12 -12.78 -9.02
N ASN A 112 3.89 -12.76 -9.47
CA ASN A 112 2.77 -12.14 -8.78
C ASN A 112 2.28 -13.06 -7.64
N THR A 113 2.85 -12.90 -6.47
CA THR A 113 2.62 -13.82 -5.33
C THR A 113 1.31 -13.58 -4.58
N SER A 114 0.64 -12.46 -4.85
CA SER A 114 -0.67 -12.12 -4.26
C SER A 114 -1.44 -11.24 -5.22
N CYS A 115 -2.60 -11.68 -5.67
CA CYS A 115 -3.44 -10.94 -6.59
C CYS A 115 -4.92 -11.29 -6.39
N ALA A 116 -5.72 -10.25 -6.23
CA ALA A 116 -7.18 -10.36 -6.19
C ALA A 116 -7.84 -9.46 -7.24
N LEU A 117 -7.11 -9.10 -8.30
CA LEU A 117 -7.56 -8.13 -9.28
C LEU A 117 -8.86 -8.55 -9.98
N ASP A 118 -8.97 -9.82 -10.34
CA ASP A 118 -10.19 -10.41 -10.92
C ASP A 118 -11.39 -10.30 -9.95
N ARG A 119 -11.19 -10.61 -8.68
CA ARG A 119 -12.22 -10.48 -7.64
C ARG A 119 -12.62 -9.03 -7.41
N CYS A 120 -11.64 -8.10 -7.44
CA CYS A 120 -11.92 -6.67 -7.37
C CYS A 120 -12.76 -6.19 -8.56
N VAL A 121 -12.45 -6.64 -9.78
CA VAL A 121 -13.24 -6.34 -10.99
C VAL A 121 -14.67 -6.82 -10.83
N LEU A 122 -14.87 -8.07 -10.40
CA LEU A 122 -16.21 -8.64 -10.19
C LEU A 122 -16.97 -7.91 -9.08
N LYS A 123 -16.29 -7.54 -7.98
CA LYS A 123 -16.93 -6.82 -6.89
C LYS A 123 -17.35 -5.40 -7.30
N VAL A 124 -16.52 -4.68 -8.03
CA VAL A 124 -16.85 -3.34 -8.54
C VAL A 124 -17.96 -3.41 -9.59
N ARG A 125 -17.98 -4.45 -10.45
CA ARG A 125 -19.10 -4.73 -11.39
C ARG A 125 -20.45 -4.83 -10.66
N GLU A 126 -20.49 -5.59 -9.55
CA GLU A 126 -21.66 -5.71 -8.69
C GLU A 126 -22.04 -4.35 -8.07
N MET A 127 -21.06 -3.67 -7.43
CA MET A 127 -21.29 -2.43 -6.69
C MET A 127 -21.81 -1.29 -7.56
N ILE A 128 -21.33 -1.16 -8.82
CA ILE A 128 -21.78 -0.12 -9.75
C ILE A 128 -23.11 -0.50 -10.43
N ASP A 129 -23.59 -1.73 -10.26
CA ASP A 129 -24.76 -2.27 -10.97
C ASP A 129 -24.57 -2.25 -12.50
N TRP A 130 -23.43 -2.80 -12.94
CA TRP A 130 -22.98 -2.78 -14.34
C TRP A 130 -24.01 -3.35 -15.30
N GLU A 131 -24.64 -4.48 -14.96
CA GLU A 131 -25.59 -5.20 -15.83
C GLU A 131 -26.78 -4.35 -16.27
N HIS A 132 -27.26 -3.46 -15.38
CA HIS A 132 -28.40 -2.61 -15.66
C HIS A 132 -28.01 -1.22 -16.21
N LYS A 133 -26.74 -0.86 -16.09
CA LYS A 133 -26.25 0.49 -16.42
C LYS A 133 -25.38 0.56 -17.66
N TYR A 134 -24.79 -0.55 -18.07
CA TYR A 134 -24.02 -0.64 -19.30
C TYR A 134 -24.91 -1.27 -20.44
N PRO A 135 -24.79 -0.84 -21.67
CA PRO A 135 -24.03 0.31 -22.19
C PRO A 135 -24.66 1.67 -21.82
N ALA A 136 -24.11 2.76 -22.38
CA ALA A 136 -24.67 4.10 -22.18
C ALA A 136 -26.17 4.17 -22.49
N ARG A 137 -26.91 4.93 -21.69
CA ARG A 137 -28.39 5.02 -21.74
C ARG A 137 -28.79 6.47 -22.04
N ASP A 138 -29.72 6.63 -22.96
CA ASP A 138 -30.39 7.91 -23.19
C ASP A 138 -31.41 8.12 -22.06
N MET A 139 -31.22 9.19 -21.28
CA MET A 139 -32.09 9.56 -20.16
C MET A 139 -33.20 10.52 -20.57
N GLY A 140 -33.29 10.89 -21.85
CA GLY A 140 -34.16 11.95 -22.34
C GLY A 140 -33.59 13.35 -22.08
N ASN A 141 -34.23 14.37 -22.61
CA ASN A 141 -33.83 15.77 -22.46
C ASN A 141 -32.37 16.08 -22.88
N GLY A 142 -31.81 15.32 -23.82
CA GLY A 142 -30.44 15.45 -24.30
C GLY A 142 -29.36 14.98 -23.32
N LYS A 143 -29.72 14.22 -22.30
CA LYS A 143 -28.82 13.62 -21.33
C LYS A 143 -28.51 12.17 -21.64
N ILE A 144 -27.24 11.81 -21.58
CA ILE A 144 -26.76 10.42 -21.71
C ILE A 144 -26.08 10.05 -20.40
N ARG A 145 -26.44 8.90 -19.84
CA ARG A 145 -25.78 8.36 -18.65
C ARG A 145 -25.01 7.11 -19.00
N ALA A 146 -23.78 7.05 -18.56
CA ALA A 146 -22.86 5.96 -18.85
C ALA A 146 -22.09 5.51 -17.63
N VAL A 147 -21.67 4.26 -17.61
CA VAL A 147 -20.75 3.69 -16.62
C VAL A 147 -19.44 3.32 -17.30
N GLY A 148 -18.35 3.50 -16.57
CA GLY A 148 -17.01 3.09 -17.00
C GLY A 148 -16.26 2.44 -15.84
N MET A 149 -15.28 1.59 -16.19
CA MET A 149 -14.39 0.91 -15.23
C MET A 149 -12.95 0.99 -15.72
N GLY A 150 -12.03 1.16 -14.80
CA GLY A 150 -10.60 1.09 -15.03
C GLY A 150 -9.89 0.35 -13.92
N MET A 151 -8.74 -0.21 -14.24
CA MET A 151 -7.85 -0.89 -13.30
C MET A 151 -6.58 -0.08 -13.10
N ALA A 152 -5.94 -0.25 -11.96
CA ALA A 152 -4.68 0.38 -11.66
C ALA A 152 -3.76 -0.55 -10.86
N MET A 153 -2.45 -0.31 -11.00
CA MET A 153 -1.43 -0.85 -10.11
C MET A 153 -0.36 0.20 -9.82
N GLN A 154 0.34 0.01 -8.74
CA GLN A 154 1.52 0.79 -8.36
C GLN A 154 2.58 -0.17 -7.81
N GLY A 155 3.74 0.31 -7.39
CA GLY A 155 4.69 -0.42 -6.57
C GLY A 155 4.52 -0.08 -5.09
N SER A 156 5.23 -0.79 -4.24
CA SER A 156 5.30 -0.55 -2.79
C SER A 156 6.75 -0.30 -2.38
N GLY A 157 7.27 0.85 -2.75
CA GLY A 157 8.66 1.25 -2.54
C GLY A 157 9.59 0.90 -3.69
N ILE A 158 10.82 1.38 -3.59
CA ILE A 158 11.94 1.02 -4.47
C ILE A 158 12.69 -0.14 -3.84
N SER A 159 12.71 -1.27 -4.54
CA SER A 159 13.35 -2.51 -4.08
C SER A 159 14.80 -2.27 -3.64
N GLY A 160 15.12 -2.63 -2.40
CA GLY A 160 16.46 -2.54 -1.82
C GLY A 160 16.96 -1.12 -1.51
N MET A 161 16.13 -0.09 -1.68
CA MET A 161 16.53 1.29 -1.48
C MET A 161 15.74 2.03 -0.40
N ASP A 162 14.42 1.91 -0.42
CA ASP A 162 13.60 2.64 0.55
C ASP A 162 13.76 2.08 1.95
N VAL A 163 13.88 3.00 2.91
CA VAL A 163 14.07 2.71 4.33
C VAL A 163 12.97 3.38 5.11
N GLY A 164 12.33 2.63 5.99
CA GLY A 164 11.38 3.15 6.97
C GLY A 164 11.78 2.72 8.36
N SER A 165 11.65 3.62 9.32
CA SER A 165 11.90 3.34 10.72
C SER A 165 10.74 3.78 11.59
N ALA A 166 10.54 3.08 12.69
CA ALA A 166 9.56 3.41 13.71
C ALA A 166 10.17 3.21 15.10
N THR A 167 9.71 4.00 16.05
CA THR A 167 9.96 3.80 17.47
C THR A 167 8.64 3.65 18.19
N LEU A 168 8.48 2.60 18.97
CA LEU A 168 7.28 2.34 19.75
C LEU A 168 7.64 2.20 21.22
N LYS A 169 6.93 2.93 22.07
CA LYS A 169 7.16 3.01 23.50
C LYS A 169 5.88 2.74 24.29
N LEU A 170 5.97 1.98 25.37
CA LEU A 170 4.95 1.92 26.42
C LEU A 170 5.25 3.01 27.47
N ASN A 171 4.29 3.89 27.71
CA ASN A 171 4.33 4.94 28.71
C ASN A 171 3.92 4.43 30.08
N ASP A 172 4.20 5.19 31.14
CA ASP A 172 3.91 4.84 32.53
C ASP A 172 2.40 4.79 32.88
N ASP A 173 1.58 5.43 32.06
CA ASP A 173 0.12 5.39 32.15
C ASP A 173 -0.53 4.16 31.47
N GLY A 174 0.28 3.32 30.79
CA GLY A 174 -0.19 2.14 30.07
C GLY A 174 -0.63 2.41 28.64
N PHE A 175 -0.46 3.63 28.13
CA PHE A 175 -0.65 4.00 26.73
C PHE A 175 0.64 3.89 25.93
N TYR A 176 0.52 3.96 24.61
CA TYR A 176 1.67 3.83 23.71
C TYR A 176 1.95 5.12 22.95
N THR A 177 3.22 5.37 22.69
CA THR A 177 3.66 6.41 21.76
C THR A 177 4.35 5.76 20.58
N LEU A 178 3.87 6.02 19.38
CA LEU A 178 4.46 5.60 18.11
C LEU A 178 5.11 6.83 17.45
N MET A 179 6.43 6.81 17.30
CA MET A 179 7.18 7.83 16.59
C MET A 179 7.57 7.30 15.20
N ILE A 180 7.25 8.06 14.16
CA ILE A 180 7.51 7.71 12.76
C ILE A 180 8.11 8.89 11.99
N GLY A 181 9.03 8.60 11.07
CA GLY A 181 9.58 9.63 10.17
C GLY A 181 8.68 9.90 8.94
N ALA A 182 7.75 9.02 8.67
CA ALA A 182 6.82 9.17 7.55
C ALA A 182 5.87 10.35 7.77
N ALA A 183 5.69 11.19 6.73
CA ALA A 183 4.78 12.33 6.77
C ALA A 183 3.42 11.98 6.12
N ASP A 184 2.33 12.27 6.80
CA ASP A 184 1.00 12.13 6.23
C ASP A 184 0.72 13.26 5.23
N MET A 185 0.67 12.91 3.95
CA MET A 185 0.35 13.81 2.85
C MET A 185 -1.10 13.61 2.33
N GLY A 186 -1.99 13.13 3.19
CA GLY A 186 -3.35 12.73 2.83
C GLY A 186 -3.48 11.22 2.56
N THR A 187 -2.48 10.43 2.96
CA THR A 187 -2.48 8.96 2.84
C THR A 187 -3.09 8.26 4.04
N GLY A 188 -3.24 8.96 5.17
CA GLY A 188 -3.69 8.40 6.44
C GLY A 188 -2.62 7.52 7.09
N CYS A 189 -1.33 7.77 6.83
CA CYS A 189 -0.26 6.90 7.31
C CYS A 189 -0.18 6.87 8.84
N ASP A 190 -0.43 7.98 9.53
CA ASP A 190 -0.44 8.02 10.98
C ASP A 190 -1.44 7.02 11.56
N THR A 191 -2.67 7.03 11.05
CA THR A 191 -3.70 6.06 11.44
C THR A 191 -3.35 4.64 11.02
N THR A 192 -2.88 4.43 9.79
CA THR A 192 -2.58 3.10 9.26
C THR A 192 -1.43 2.44 10.03
N LEU A 193 -0.38 3.19 10.37
CA LEU A 193 0.75 2.67 11.12
C LEU A 193 0.37 2.38 12.58
N ALA A 194 -0.46 3.23 13.18
CA ALA A 194 -1.04 2.94 14.50
C ALA A 194 -1.92 1.67 14.49
N GLN A 195 -2.72 1.44 13.44
CA GLN A 195 -3.50 0.22 13.29
C GLN A 195 -2.61 -1.03 13.25
N ILE A 196 -1.47 -0.98 12.56
CA ILE A 196 -0.50 -2.09 12.53
C ILE A 196 0.04 -2.38 13.93
N ALA A 197 0.40 -1.34 14.69
CA ALA A 197 0.87 -1.51 16.07
C ALA A 197 -0.25 -2.04 16.98
N ALA A 198 -1.46 -1.49 16.87
CA ALA A 198 -2.63 -1.90 17.66
C ALA A 198 -2.99 -3.38 17.46
N GLU A 199 -2.95 -3.86 16.21
CA GLU A 199 -3.20 -5.27 15.87
C GLU A 199 -2.20 -6.20 16.55
N VAL A 200 -0.92 -5.86 16.53
CA VAL A 200 0.13 -6.66 17.18
C VAL A 200 0.02 -6.63 18.69
N LEU A 201 -0.31 -5.46 19.27
CA LEU A 201 -0.42 -5.25 20.72
C LEU A 201 -1.78 -5.66 21.28
N ASP A 202 -2.73 -6.05 20.43
CA ASP A 202 -4.11 -6.41 20.81
C ASP A 202 -4.80 -5.30 21.62
N CYS A 203 -4.62 -4.04 21.23
CA CYS A 203 -5.13 -2.90 21.96
C CYS A 203 -6.02 -1.99 21.09
N PRO A 204 -6.93 -1.20 21.70
CA PRO A 204 -7.66 -0.17 20.98
C PRO A 204 -6.72 0.84 20.29
N LEU A 205 -7.11 1.30 19.10
CA LEU A 205 -6.34 2.31 18.37
C LEU A 205 -6.12 3.60 19.17
N ASP A 206 -7.11 4.00 19.96
CA ASP A 206 -7.08 5.18 20.82
C ASP A 206 -6.02 5.10 21.95
N ASN A 207 -5.46 3.92 22.20
CA ASN A 207 -4.37 3.73 23.15
C ASN A 207 -3.00 4.10 22.55
N ILE A 208 -2.93 4.43 21.26
CA ILE A 208 -1.69 4.76 20.56
C ILE A 208 -1.71 6.22 20.13
N THR A 209 -0.82 7.02 20.71
CA THR A 209 -0.57 8.38 20.24
C THR A 209 0.53 8.35 19.19
N VAL A 210 0.25 8.87 18.01
CA VAL A 210 1.23 8.97 16.92
C VAL A 210 1.90 10.33 16.98
N PHE A 211 3.23 10.32 16.91
CA PHE A 211 4.08 11.49 16.79
C PHE A 211 4.92 11.33 15.51
N GLY A 212 4.56 12.05 14.47
CA GLY A 212 5.13 11.84 13.13
C GLY A 212 5.77 13.07 12.54
N ALA A 213 6.75 12.84 11.65
CA ALA A 213 7.37 13.84 10.79
C ALA A 213 8.05 15.01 11.51
N ASP A 214 8.49 14.81 12.74
CA ASP A 214 9.32 15.76 13.47
C ASP A 214 10.79 15.40 13.30
N THR A 215 11.57 16.23 12.61
CA THR A 215 12.97 15.95 12.30
C THR A 215 13.90 15.95 13.53
N ASP A 216 13.45 16.47 14.66
CA ASP A 216 14.24 16.50 15.90
C ASP A 216 14.08 15.21 16.72
N SER A 217 12.97 14.48 16.55
CA SER A 217 12.64 13.32 17.39
C SER A 217 12.25 12.07 16.61
N SER A 218 11.75 12.18 15.39
CA SER A 218 11.34 11.02 14.60
C SER A 218 12.54 10.23 14.10
N PRO A 219 12.44 8.88 14.07
CA PRO A 219 13.48 8.05 13.47
C PRO A 219 13.55 8.28 11.95
N TYR A 220 14.69 7.92 11.35
CA TYR A 220 14.91 8.13 9.92
C TYR A 220 13.90 7.39 9.06
N ASP A 221 13.36 8.10 8.07
CA ASP A 221 12.52 7.56 7.00
C ASP A 221 12.92 8.22 5.69
N SER A 222 13.02 7.47 4.61
CA SER A 222 13.37 8.04 3.29
C SER A 222 12.25 8.87 2.67
N GLY A 223 11.10 8.93 3.32
CA GLY A 223 9.88 9.58 2.86
C GLY A 223 8.94 8.61 2.14
N SER A 224 7.71 9.06 1.90
CA SER A 224 6.69 8.28 1.19
C SER A 224 7.02 8.12 -0.31
N TYR A 225 8.26 7.80 -0.61
CA TYR A 225 8.82 7.64 -1.94
C TYR A 225 8.29 6.35 -2.56
N ALA A 226 7.95 6.37 -3.85
CA ALA A 226 7.47 5.21 -4.59
C ALA A 226 6.35 4.40 -3.88
N SER A 227 5.53 5.07 -3.05
CA SER A 227 4.43 4.45 -2.28
C SER A 227 4.91 3.44 -1.22
N SER A 228 6.00 3.73 -0.54
CA SER A 228 6.68 2.81 0.40
C SER A 228 6.05 2.73 1.79
N THR A 229 5.43 3.80 2.28
CA THR A 229 5.13 4.01 3.70
C THR A 229 4.43 2.83 4.37
N THR A 230 3.26 2.43 3.89
CA THR A 230 2.50 1.34 4.53
C THR A 230 3.27 0.02 4.50
N TYR A 231 4.00 -0.26 3.43
CA TYR A 231 4.72 -1.52 3.26
C TYR A 231 6.05 -1.52 4.02
N VAL A 232 6.85 -0.46 3.89
CA VAL A 232 8.21 -0.40 4.45
C VAL A 232 8.19 0.07 5.90
N THR A 233 7.63 1.26 6.17
CA THR A 233 7.53 1.79 7.53
C THR A 233 6.54 0.99 8.37
N GLY A 234 5.47 0.45 7.76
CA GLY A 234 4.55 -0.47 8.42
C GLY A 234 5.24 -1.75 8.90
N LYS A 235 6.18 -2.31 8.13
CA LYS A 235 6.97 -3.47 8.58
C LYS A 235 7.95 -3.12 9.71
N ALA A 236 8.50 -1.91 9.74
CA ALA A 236 9.29 -1.44 10.86
C ALA A 236 8.42 -1.30 12.13
N THR A 237 7.22 -0.75 11.98
CA THR A 237 6.23 -0.62 13.07
C THR A 237 5.82 -1.98 13.63
N GLU A 238 5.52 -2.95 12.77
CA GLU A 238 5.22 -4.33 13.18
C GLU A 238 6.36 -4.95 13.99
N LYS A 239 7.61 -4.78 13.53
CA LYS A 239 8.78 -5.27 14.26
C LYS A 239 8.94 -4.63 15.65
N CYS A 240 8.71 -3.32 15.76
CA CYS A 240 8.71 -2.62 17.04
C CYS A 240 7.65 -3.19 17.98
N ALA A 241 6.42 -3.37 17.47
CA ALA A 241 5.31 -3.86 18.26
C ALA A 241 5.52 -5.30 18.73
N LEU A 242 6.06 -6.18 17.89
CA LEU A 242 6.42 -7.55 18.27
C LEU A 242 7.46 -7.59 19.37
N LYS A 243 8.54 -6.79 19.26
CA LYS A 243 9.58 -6.71 20.30
C LYS A 243 9.05 -6.14 21.60
N LEU A 244 8.23 -5.10 21.52
CA LEU A 244 7.61 -4.50 22.70
C LEU A 244 6.68 -5.49 23.40
N ARG A 245 5.83 -6.20 22.66
CA ARG A 245 4.94 -7.26 23.19
C ARG A 245 5.73 -8.36 23.87
N GLU A 246 6.80 -8.84 23.25
CA GLU A 246 7.70 -9.85 23.85
C GLU A 246 8.29 -9.36 25.17
N GLN A 247 8.77 -8.11 25.23
CA GLN A 247 9.36 -7.54 26.44
C GLN A 247 8.30 -7.30 27.53
N ILE A 248 7.09 -6.89 27.18
CA ILE A 248 5.94 -6.78 28.10
C ILE A 248 5.64 -8.13 28.74
N CYS A 249 5.54 -9.19 27.94
CA CYS A 249 5.29 -10.55 28.45
C CYS A 249 6.42 -11.03 29.35
N LYS A 250 7.68 -10.76 28.96
CA LYS A 250 8.85 -11.15 29.75
C LYS A 250 8.86 -10.50 31.13
N LEU A 251 8.68 -9.17 31.19
CA LEU A 251 8.60 -8.44 32.47
C LEU A 251 7.37 -8.86 33.29
N GLY A 252 6.24 -9.07 32.63
CA GLY A 252 5.02 -9.60 33.29
C GLY A 252 5.27 -10.94 33.95
N ALA A 253 5.95 -11.86 33.30
CA ALA A 253 6.31 -13.17 33.83
C ALA A 253 7.26 -13.05 35.04
N GLU A 254 8.28 -12.16 34.96
CA GLU A 254 9.16 -11.88 36.09
C GLU A 254 8.39 -11.32 37.31
N LEU A 255 7.44 -10.41 37.08
CA LEU A 255 6.61 -9.83 38.15
C LEU A 255 5.56 -10.82 38.72
N LEU A 256 5.21 -11.84 37.97
CA LEU A 256 4.34 -12.93 38.39
C LEU A 256 5.11 -14.12 38.98
N GLU A 257 6.44 -14.06 38.95
CA GLU A 257 7.34 -15.11 39.43
C GLU A 257 7.06 -16.46 38.73
N CYS A 258 6.81 -16.42 37.40
CA CYS A 258 6.54 -17.61 36.61
C CYS A 258 7.39 -17.62 35.31
N PRO A 259 7.51 -18.79 34.63
CA PRO A 259 8.23 -18.88 33.37
C PRO A 259 7.60 -17.99 32.27
N ALA A 260 8.41 -17.47 31.33
CA ALA A 260 7.97 -16.58 30.28
C ALA A 260 6.97 -17.24 29.30
N ASP A 261 7.00 -18.55 29.16
CA ASP A 261 6.07 -19.35 28.35
C ASP A 261 4.76 -19.70 29.07
N ALA A 262 4.64 -19.34 30.35
CA ALA A 262 3.46 -19.54 31.17
C ALA A 262 2.53 -18.30 31.20
N VAL A 263 2.86 -17.23 30.50
CA VAL A 263 2.03 -16.02 30.49
C VAL A 263 1.42 -15.75 29.13
N GLU A 264 0.28 -15.07 29.15
CA GLU A 264 -0.41 -14.52 27.98
C GLU A 264 -0.62 -13.02 28.15
N PHE A 265 -0.82 -12.33 27.04
CA PHE A 265 -1.08 -10.88 26.98
C PHE A 265 -2.31 -10.62 26.10
N ASP A 266 -3.33 -9.98 26.67
CA ASP A 266 -4.61 -9.66 26.05
C ASP A 266 -4.75 -8.18 25.62
N GLY A 267 -3.64 -7.45 25.53
CA GLY A 267 -3.62 -6.03 25.20
C GLY A 267 -3.84 -5.08 26.39
N LYS A 268 -4.18 -5.63 27.57
CA LYS A 268 -4.43 -4.83 28.79
C LYS A 268 -3.61 -5.30 29.98
N VAL A 269 -3.51 -6.60 30.14
CA VAL A 269 -2.79 -7.24 31.26
C VAL A 269 -1.96 -8.41 30.74
N VAL A 270 -0.87 -8.69 31.44
CA VAL A 270 -0.15 -9.95 31.34
C VAL A 270 -0.63 -10.84 32.47
N PHE A 271 -1.06 -12.04 32.18
CA PHE A 271 -1.61 -12.98 33.15
C PHE A 271 -1.01 -14.37 32.99
N GLU A 272 -1.00 -15.14 34.09
CA GLU A 272 -0.58 -16.55 34.06
C GLU A 272 -1.65 -17.43 33.41
N SER A 273 -1.28 -18.18 32.35
CA SER A 273 -2.23 -19.01 31.59
C SER A 273 -2.96 -20.04 32.46
N ALA A 274 -2.31 -20.56 33.51
CA ALA A 274 -2.89 -21.53 34.43
C ALA A 274 -3.83 -20.90 35.47
N ASP A 275 -3.63 -19.64 35.83
CA ASP A 275 -4.46 -18.88 36.79
C ASP A 275 -4.56 -17.41 36.33
N PRO A 276 -5.55 -17.06 35.49
CA PRO A 276 -5.73 -15.70 34.98
C PRO A 276 -6.04 -14.64 36.05
N THR A 277 -6.30 -15.02 37.30
CA THR A 277 -6.45 -14.05 38.38
C THR A 277 -5.12 -13.47 38.84
N ARG A 278 -4.02 -14.17 38.56
CA ARG A 278 -2.65 -13.68 38.73
C ARG A 278 -2.27 -12.86 37.47
N GLN A 279 -2.37 -11.56 37.58
CA GLN A 279 -2.17 -10.66 36.45
C GLN A 279 -1.41 -9.38 36.84
N LYS A 280 -0.80 -8.72 35.85
CA LYS A 280 -0.15 -7.41 35.96
C LYS A 280 -0.67 -6.49 34.89
N THR A 281 -1.01 -5.27 35.26
CA THR A 281 -1.41 -4.23 34.29
C THR A 281 -0.22 -3.69 33.52
N LEU A 282 -0.48 -3.05 32.38
CA LEU A 282 0.56 -2.35 31.62
C LEU A 282 1.25 -1.26 32.45
N SER A 283 0.50 -0.56 33.31
CA SER A 283 1.08 0.44 34.23
C SER A 283 2.00 -0.20 35.26
N ASP A 284 1.65 -1.38 35.83
CA ASP A 284 2.54 -2.09 36.76
C ASP A 284 3.83 -2.50 36.07
N ILE A 285 3.75 -2.98 34.84
CA ILE A 285 4.89 -3.41 34.01
C ILE A 285 5.76 -2.20 33.66
N ALA A 286 5.15 -1.10 33.25
CA ALA A 286 5.86 0.13 32.91
C ALA A 286 6.57 0.72 34.13
N PHE A 287 5.90 0.74 35.30
CA PHE A 287 6.51 1.18 36.56
C PHE A 287 7.70 0.29 36.96
N ALA A 288 7.55 -1.01 36.89
CA ALA A 288 8.61 -1.96 37.22
C ALA A 288 9.80 -1.83 36.25
N SER A 289 9.53 -1.62 34.97
CA SER A 289 10.56 -1.34 33.96
C SER A 289 11.41 -0.13 34.32
N GLN A 290 10.74 0.97 34.69
CA GLN A 290 11.41 2.26 34.93
C GLN A 290 12.13 2.32 36.29
N PHE A 291 11.52 1.83 37.35
CA PHE A 291 12.00 2.01 38.72
C PHE A 291 12.61 0.75 39.35
N GLY A 292 12.23 -0.44 38.88
CA GLY A 292 12.76 -1.72 39.37
C GLY A 292 13.88 -2.27 38.50
N HIS A 293 13.55 -2.71 37.32
CA HIS A 293 14.46 -3.45 36.43
C HIS A 293 15.35 -2.56 35.56
N LYS A 294 15.01 -1.28 35.39
CA LYS A 294 15.69 -0.31 34.52
C LYS A 294 15.84 -0.81 33.07
N ILE A 295 14.84 -1.51 32.59
CA ILE A 295 14.77 -2.01 31.21
C ILE A 295 13.79 -1.14 30.44
N PRO A 296 14.22 -0.39 29.42
CA PRO A 296 13.32 0.47 28.66
C PRO A 296 12.31 -0.35 27.87
N LEU A 297 11.03 0.06 27.91
CA LEU A 297 9.96 -0.45 27.07
C LEU A 297 9.79 0.44 25.84
N GLU A 298 10.89 0.61 25.12
CA GLU A 298 10.98 1.41 23.90
C GLU A 298 11.88 0.70 22.90
N PHE A 299 11.38 0.52 21.68
CA PHE A 299 12.11 -0.14 20.61
C PHE A 299 12.06 0.68 19.33
N THR A 300 13.22 0.83 18.71
CA THR A 300 13.36 1.41 17.38
C THR A 300 13.76 0.32 16.40
N GLU A 301 12.98 0.20 15.32
CA GLU A 301 13.23 -0.76 14.26
C GLU A 301 13.28 -0.09 12.89
N THR A 302 14.05 -0.69 12.02
CA THR A 302 14.22 -0.24 10.65
C THR A 302 13.89 -1.40 9.69
N HIS A 303 13.32 -1.05 8.54
CA HIS A 303 13.07 -2.00 7.48
C HIS A 303 13.42 -1.43 6.10
N THR A 304 14.03 -2.28 5.29
CA THR A 304 14.23 -2.08 3.85
C THR A 304 13.74 -3.34 3.15
N SER A 305 12.87 -3.19 2.15
CA SER A 305 12.34 -4.36 1.44
C SER A 305 13.17 -4.68 0.19
N PRO A 306 13.55 -5.95 -0.03
CA PRO A 306 14.17 -6.39 -1.28
C PRO A 306 13.17 -6.47 -2.45
N LEU A 307 11.87 -6.34 -2.17
CA LEU A 307 10.79 -6.46 -3.15
C LEU A 307 9.95 -5.18 -3.18
N SER A 308 9.29 -4.96 -4.32
CA SER A 308 8.26 -3.91 -4.49
C SER A 308 6.97 -4.59 -4.95
N PRO A 309 6.20 -5.21 -4.03
CA PRO A 309 4.97 -5.90 -4.41
C PRO A 309 3.94 -4.90 -4.94
N PRO A 310 3.24 -5.24 -6.04
CA PRO A 310 2.26 -4.34 -6.65
C PRO A 310 0.92 -4.40 -5.91
N PRO A 311 0.44 -3.29 -5.34
CA PRO A 311 -0.97 -3.16 -4.97
C PRO A 311 -1.82 -2.93 -6.22
N TYR A 312 -3.03 -3.49 -6.22
CA TYR A 312 -4.00 -3.38 -7.29
C TYR A 312 -5.25 -2.62 -6.84
N MET A 313 -5.87 -1.91 -7.77
CA MET A 313 -7.10 -1.19 -7.55
C MET A 313 -8.01 -1.30 -8.77
N VAL A 314 -9.31 -1.33 -8.54
CA VAL A 314 -10.34 -1.19 -9.57
C VAL A 314 -11.25 -0.04 -9.19
N GLY A 315 -11.51 0.85 -10.13
CA GLY A 315 -12.43 1.97 -9.97
C GLY A 315 -13.50 1.96 -11.04
N ALA A 316 -14.70 2.35 -10.68
CA ALA A 316 -15.78 2.59 -11.62
C ALA A 316 -16.49 3.90 -11.33
N ALA A 317 -17.03 4.51 -12.37
CA ALA A 317 -17.79 5.75 -12.28
C ALA A 317 -19.04 5.69 -13.17
N GLU A 318 -20.13 6.28 -12.67
CA GLU A 318 -21.30 6.61 -13.45
C GLU A 318 -21.29 8.12 -13.71
N VAL A 319 -21.48 8.52 -14.94
CA VAL A 319 -21.50 9.93 -15.38
C VAL A 319 -22.74 10.22 -16.23
N GLU A 320 -23.21 11.46 -16.15
CA GLU A 320 -24.33 11.97 -16.92
C GLU A 320 -23.92 13.20 -17.72
#